data_68a0c9f1a81b6c6bc3e9d76ed1c9ee16
#
_entry.id   68a0c9f1a81b6c6bc3e9d76ed1c9ee16
#
_cell.length_a   1.000
_cell.length_b   1.000
_cell.length_c   1.000
_cell.angle_alpha   90.00
_cell.angle_beta   90.00
_cell.angle_gamma   90.00
#
_symmetry.space_group_name_H-M   'P 1'
#
loop_
_entity.id
_entity.type
_entity.pdbx_description
1 polymer ?
#
loop_
_entity_poly.entity_id
_entity_poly.type
_entity_poly.pdbx_seq_one_letter_code
_entity_poly.pdbx_strand_id
1 'polypeptide(L)'
;MLLYKYIFLLLLVLFNAASFAESSLDNQKFLKTQKIVKNVCMACHGIDGNSLNGKIAPKIAAQNARYLTIQLNKFKDGVRKNALMQGIAANLSSEDMDNLGIYFSEQKLQLSAAISNGVGSMGEKIFRAGIKDSGVPACASCHGPAGHGVPNLYPRLNAQHSDYILSQLNHFRVLEDKPGTVYAPMRAISVKLTEKEMKAVADYIQGLQ
;
A
#
# COMPACT_ATOMS: atom_id res chain seq x y z
N MET A 1 -31.07 47.74 -14.84
CA MET A 1 -30.31 46.91 -15.78
C MET A 1 -28.79 46.98 -15.57
N LEU A 2 -28.21 48.13 -15.21
CA LEU A 2 -26.76 48.30 -14.97
C LEU A 2 -26.28 47.55 -13.72
N LEU A 3 -27.00 47.61 -12.60
CA LEU A 3 -26.62 46.97 -11.33
C LEU A 3 -26.48 45.47 -11.46
N TYR A 4 -27.32 44.80 -12.24
CA TYR A 4 -27.29 43.36 -12.46
C TYR A 4 -26.03 42.90 -13.22
N LYS A 5 -25.55 43.73 -14.16
CA LYS A 5 -24.32 43.50 -14.91
C LYS A 5 -23.08 43.57 -13.99
N TYR A 6 -23.04 44.51 -13.05
CA TYR A 6 -21.92 44.62 -12.09
C TYR A 6 -21.91 43.47 -11.08
N ILE A 7 -23.07 43.02 -10.60
CA ILE A 7 -23.17 41.87 -9.71
C ILE A 7 -22.69 40.59 -10.42
N PHE A 8 -23.10 40.39 -11.68
CA PHE A 8 -22.69 39.24 -12.48
C PHE A 8 -21.16 39.24 -12.75
N LEU A 9 -20.59 40.40 -13.05
CA LEU A 9 -19.14 40.55 -13.26
C LEU A 9 -18.36 40.30 -11.99
N LEU A 10 -18.83 40.75 -10.82
CA LEU A 10 -18.22 40.54 -9.53
C LEU A 10 -18.22 39.05 -9.15
N LEU A 11 -19.31 38.32 -9.38
CA LEU A 11 -19.44 36.91 -9.16
C LEU A 11 -18.48 36.09 -10.06
N LEU A 12 -18.31 36.50 -11.33
CA LEU A 12 -17.35 35.87 -12.25
C LEU A 12 -15.89 36.06 -11.79
N VAL A 13 -15.55 37.24 -11.30
CA VAL A 13 -14.18 37.50 -10.77
C VAL A 13 -13.92 36.72 -9.51
N LEU A 14 -14.89 36.64 -8.61
CA LEU A 14 -14.75 35.84 -7.35
C LEU A 14 -14.64 34.35 -7.65
N PHE A 15 -15.40 33.84 -8.63
CA PHE A 15 -15.33 32.44 -9.04
C PHE A 15 -13.95 32.08 -9.65
N ASN A 16 -13.41 32.94 -10.50
CA ASN A 16 -12.07 32.75 -11.06
C ASN A 16 -10.97 32.82 -9.98
N ALA A 17 -11.08 33.77 -9.04
CA ALA A 17 -10.11 33.92 -7.95
C ALA A 17 -10.09 32.68 -7.03
N ALA A 18 -11.25 32.09 -6.73
CA ALA A 18 -11.34 30.85 -5.95
C ALA A 18 -10.68 29.66 -6.66
N SER A 19 -10.91 29.50 -7.97
CA SER A 19 -10.31 28.43 -8.77
C SER A 19 -8.77 28.57 -8.85
N PHE A 20 -8.25 29.79 -8.96
CA PHE A 20 -6.80 30.05 -8.95
C PHE A 20 -6.18 29.76 -7.59
N ALA A 21 -6.84 30.08 -6.49
CA ALA A 21 -6.36 29.81 -5.15
C ALA A 21 -6.30 28.29 -4.87
N GLU A 22 -7.31 27.54 -5.28
CA GLU A 22 -7.36 26.07 -5.14
C GLU A 22 -6.23 25.40 -5.94
N SER A 23 -6.04 25.76 -7.21
CA SER A 23 -4.95 25.21 -8.03
C SER A 23 -3.56 25.52 -7.48
N SER A 24 -3.37 26.69 -6.87
CA SER A 24 -2.09 27.05 -6.24
C SER A 24 -1.79 26.24 -4.97
N LEU A 25 -2.81 25.95 -4.16
CA LEU A 25 -2.70 25.13 -2.96
C LEU A 25 -2.39 23.67 -3.32
N ASP A 26 -3.04 23.12 -4.32
CA ASP A 26 -2.79 21.75 -4.79
C ASP A 26 -1.38 21.60 -5.35
N ASN A 27 -0.88 22.59 -6.07
CA ASN A 27 0.49 22.61 -6.56
C ASN A 27 1.51 22.66 -5.40
N GLN A 28 1.27 23.46 -4.36
CA GLN A 28 2.13 23.51 -3.17
C GLN A 28 2.16 22.18 -2.42
N LYS A 29 1.02 21.51 -2.25
CA LYS A 29 0.92 20.18 -1.64
C LYS A 29 1.70 19.15 -2.45
N PHE A 30 1.55 19.16 -3.77
CA PHE A 30 2.28 18.29 -4.66
C PHE A 30 3.80 18.48 -4.57
N LEU A 31 4.28 19.72 -4.61
CA LEU A 31 5.71 20.04 -4.47
C LEU A 31 6.26 19.62 -3.11
N LYS A 32 5.51 19.84 -2.04
CA LYS A 32 5.89 19.38 -0.69
C LYS A 32 6.02 17.85 -0.65
N THR A 33 5.04 17.14 -1.21
CA THR A 33 5.04 15.68 -1.27
C THR A 33 6.24 15.16 -2.04
N GLN A 34 6.53 15.71 -3.23
CA GLN A 34 7.71 15.36 -4.01
C GLN A 34 9.02 15.57 -3.22
N LYS A 35 9.11 16.67 -2.45
CA LYS A 35 10.28 16.95 -1.60
C LYS A 35 10.45 15.88 -0.51
N ILE A 36 9.36 15.45 0.14
CA ILE A 36 9.39 14.38 1.14
C ILE A 36 9.83 13.07 0.47
N VAL A 37 9.22 12.71 -0.66
CA VAL A 37 9.58 11.50 -1.42
C VAL A 37 11.07 11.50 -1.76
N LYS A 38 11.56 12.59 -2.36
CA LYS A 38 12.96 12.70 -2.80
C LYS A 38 13.97 12.67 -1.65
N ASN A 39 13.66 13.29 -0.52
CA ASN A 39 14.65 13.44 0.56
C ASN A 39 14.57 12.33 1.62
N VAL A 40 13.44 11.60 1.69
CA VAL A 40 13.18 10.61 2.75
C VAL A 40 12.85 9.24 2.18
N CYS A 41 11.83 9.14 1.32
CA CYS A 41 11.27 7.84 0.95
C CYS A 41 12.13 7.10 -0.08
N MET A 42 12.71 7.83 -1.05
CA MET A 42 13.36 7.24 -2.22
C MET A 42 14.60 6.40 -1.90
N ALA A 43 15.27 6.67 -0.79
CA ALA A 43 16.48 5.93 -0.41
C ALA A 43 16.23 4.43 -0.25
N CYS A 44 15.04 4.04 0.17
CA CYS A 44 14.67 2.64 0.39
C CYS A 44 13.58 2.16 -0.58
N HIS A 45 12.58 2.99 -0.87
CA HIS A 45 11.43 2.62 -1.69
C HIS A 45 11.58 2.96 -3.18
N GLY A 46 12.61 3.74 -3.56
CA GLY A 46 12.71 4.33 -4.90
C GLY A 46 11.82 5.57 -5.05
N ILE A 47 12.14 6.42 -6.03
CA ILE A 47 11.38 7.65 -6.29
C ILE A 47 9.94 7.34 -6.73
N ASP A 48 9.75 6.23 -7.41
CA ASP A 48 8.50 5.71 -7.95
C ASP A 48 7.85 4.63 -7.05
N GLY A 49 8.43 4.36 -5.88
CA GLY A 49 7.92 3.34 -4.96
C GLY A 49 8.19 1.89 -5.39
N ASN A 50 9.03 1.67 -6.41
CA ASN A 50 9.42 0.33 -6.88
C ASN A 50 10.77 -0.07 -6.27
N SER A 51 10.83 -0.27 -4.97
CA SER A 51 12.02 -0.78 -4.29
C SER A 51 12.67 -1.94 -5.05
N LEU A 52 14.00 -1.94 -5.13
CA LEU A 52 14.78 -3.01 -5.79
C LEU A 52 15.12 -4.17 -4.85
N ASN A 53 14.93 -4.01 -3.54
CA ASN A 53 15.33 -5.00 -2.55
C ASN A 53 14.26 -5.19 -1.46
N GLY A 54 13.54 -6.29 -1.54
CA GLY A 54 12.47 -6.64 -0.60
C GLY A 54 12.92 -6.91 0.83
N LYS A 55 14.21 -7.17 1.06
CA LYS A 55 14.78 -7.27 2.42
C LYS A 55 14.95 -5.92 3.09
N ILE A 56 15.09 -4.86 2.30
CA ILE A 56 15.25 -3.48 2.80
C ILE A 56 13.88 -2.82 2.91
N ALA A 57 13.10 -2.81 1.82
CA ALA A 57 11.81 -2.12 1.77
C ALA A 57 10.85 -2.78 0.76
N PRO A 58 9.53 -2.76 1.03
CA PRO A 58 8.54 -3.23 0.06
C PRO A 58 8.39 -2.26 -1.12
N LYS A 59 7.86 -2.78 -2.23
CA LYS A 59 7.25 -1.94 -3.25
C LYS A 59 5.98 -1.29 -2.69
N ILE A 60 5.83 0.00 -2.92
CA ILE A 60 4.67 0.80 -2.52
C ILE A 60 3.99 1.46 -3.72
N ALA A 61 4.58 1.34 -4.93
CA ALA A 61 3.99 1.76 -6.19
C ALA A 61 2.65 1.06 -6.44
N ALA A 62 1.67 1.80 -6.95
CA ALA A 62 0.31 1.34 -7.24
C ALA A 62 -0.42 0.68 -6.04
N GLN A 63 0.08 0.83 -4.83
CA GLN A 63 -0.62 0.38 -3.63
C GLN A 63 -1.79 1.32 -3.34
N ASN A 64 -2.85 0.79 -2.77
CA ASN A 64 -4.03 1.58 -2.39
C ASN A 64 -3.65 2.76 -1.48
N ALA A 65 -4.04 3.98 -1.86
CA ALA A 65 -3.70 5.21 -1.14
C ALA A 65 -4.12 5.15 0.34
N ARG A 66 -5.37 4.75 0.59
CA ARG A 66 -5.90 4.61 1.95
C ARG A 66 -5.14 3.59 2.79
N TYR A 67 -4.72 2.48 2.17
CA TYR A 67 -3.89 1.49 2.85
C TYR A 67 -2.54 2.08 3.25
N LEU A 68 -1.88 2.83 2.37
CA LEU A 68 -0.61 3.49 2.67
C LEU A 68 -0.74 4.49 3.82
N THR A 69 -1.76 5.37 3.77
CA THR A 69 -2.07 6.30 4.86
C THR A 69 -2.27 5.57 6.19
N ILE A 70 -3.06 4.50 6.21
CA ILE A 70 -3.30 3.69 7.41
C ILE A 70 -2.00 3.07 7.93
N GLN A 71 -1.13 2.56 7.05
CA GLN A 71 0.13 1.97 7.48
C GLN A 71 1.09 3.01 8.06
N LEU A 72 1.18 4.22 7.48
CA LEU A 72 1.98 5.32 8.03
C LEU A 72 1.48 5.73 9.42
N ASN A 73 0.18 5.89 9.62
CA ASN A 73 -0.40 6.14 10.94
C ASN A 73 -0.07 5.02 11.94
N LYS A 74 -0.20 3.74 11.55
CA LYS A 74 0.15 2.61 12.42
C LYS A 74 1.62 2.57 12.80
N PHE A 75 2.53 3.00 11.93
CA PHE A 75 3.93 3.17 12.27
C PHE A 75 4.10 4.31 13.27
N LYS A 76 3.48 5.46 13.03
CA LYS A 76 3.53 6.63 13.92
C LYS A 76 3.05 6.28 15.32
N ASP A 77 1.92 5.58 15.43
CA ASP A 77 1.30 5.19 16.70
C ASP A 77 1.98 3.95 17.35
N GLY A 78 3.01 3.40 16.72
CA GLY A 78 3.71 2.21 17.19
C GLY A 78 2.88 0.91 17.19
N VAL A 79 1.70 0.92 16.57
CA VAL A 79 0.86 -0.27 16.38
C VAL A 79 1.52 -1.25 15.41
N ARG A 80 2.12 -0.73 14.34
CA ARG A 80 2.97 -1.50 13.42
C ARG A 80 4.43 -1.27 13.79
N LYS A 81 5.11 -2.36 14.20
CA LYS A 81 6.48 -2.29 14.69
C LYS A 81 7.50 -2.27 13.55
N ASN A 82 8.22 -1.18 13.40
CA ASN A 82 9.43 -1.03 12.60
C ASN A 82 10.10 0.30 13.03
N ALA A 83 11.25 0.24 13.69
CA ALA A 83 11.89 1.41 14.29
C ALA A 83 12.21 2.51 13.25
N LEU A 84 12.69 2.11 12.05
CA LEU A 84 13.00 3.08 10.99
C LEU A 84 11.74 3.80 10.50
N MET A 85 10.71 3.04 10.13
CA MET A 85 9.46 3.62 9.64
C MET A 85 8.71 4.40 10.71
N GLN A 86 8.81 4.02 11.97
CA GLN A 86 8.26 4.78 13.10
C GLN A 86 8.94 6.14 13.23
N GLY A 87 10.26 6.20 13.15
CA GLY A 87 11.00 7.46 13.19
C GLY A 87 10.66 8.38 12.01
N ILE A 88 10.48 7.82 10.81
CA ILE A 88 10.06 8.57 9.62
C ILE A 88 8.62 9.08 9.79
N ALA A 89 7.68 8.21 10.15
CA ALA A 89 6.27 8.54 10.25
C ALA A 89 5.97 9.54 11.40
N ALA A 90 6.78 9.55 12.45
CA ALA A 90 6.64 10.51 13.57
C ALA A 90 6.68 11.96 13.10
N ASN A 91 7.47 12.25 12.06
CA ASN A 91 7.67 13.60 11.51
C ASN A 91 6.65 13.98 10.40
N LEU A 92 5.72 13.10 10.04
CA LEU A 92 4.71 13.35 9.02
C LEU A 92 3.42 13.88 9.67
N SER A 93 2.81 14.89 9.06
CA SER A 93 1.44 15.28 9.37
C SER A 93 0.44 14.29 8.75
N SER A 94 -0.82 14.32 9.19
CA SER A 94 -1.88 13.50 8.58
C SER A 94 -2.04 13.84 7.10
N GLU A 95 -1.97 15.12 6.74
CA GLU A 95 -2.03 15.56 5.33
C GLU A 95 -0.83 15.04 4.51
N ASP A 96 0.39 15.05 5.07
CA ASP A 96 1.56 14.45 4.40
C ASP A 96 1.36 12.96 4.14
N MET A 97 0.80 12.22 5.10
CA MET A 97 0.53 10.79 4.94
C MET A 97 -0.52 10.51 3.87
N ASP A 98 -1.57 11.32 3.79
CA ASP A 98 -2.61 11.19 2.76
C ASP A 98 -2.03 11.52 1.38
N ASN A 99 -1.28 12.60 1.25
CA ASN A 99 -0.65 13.00 -0.02
C ASN A 99 0.42 11.99 -0.48
N LEU A 100 1.19 11.41 0.43
CA LEU A 100 2.12 10.32 0.12
C LEU A 100 1.37 9.05 -0.33
N GLY A 101 0.25 8.75 0.31
CA GLY A 101 -0.64 7.66 -0.10
C GLY A 101 -1.12 7.83 -1.55
N ILE A 102 -1.61 9.03 -1.90
CA ILE A 102 -2.03 9.37 -3.26
C ILE A 102 -0.85 9.27 -4.23
N TYR A 103 0.27 9.93 -3.92
CA TYR A 103 1.46 9.95 -4.78
C TYR A 103 1.91 8.54 -5.18
N PHE A 104 2.08 7.62 -4.22
CA PHE A 104 2.55 6.27 -4.51
C PHE A 104 1.48 5.38 -5.15
N SER A 105 0.20 5.64 -4.90
CA SER A 105 -0.89 4.89 -5.54
C SER A 105 -0.97 5.13 -7.04
N GLU A 106 -0.53 6.30 -7.51
CA GLU A 106 -0.52 6.70 -8.92
C GLU A 106 0.75 6.25 -9.66
N GLN A 107 1.77 5.76 -8.94
CA GLN A 107 3.00 5.29 -9.58
C GLN A 107 2.77 3.96 -10.31
N LYS A 108 3.43 3.81 -11.46
CA LYS A 108 3.38 2.57 -12.23
C LYS A 108 4.16 1.46 -11.52
N LEU A 109 3.46 0.34 -11.23
CA LEU A 109 4.09 -0.82 -10.64
C LEU A 109 5.03 -1.52 -11.64
N GLN A 110 6.27 -1.76 -11.24
CA GLN A 110 7.20 -2.62 -11.98
C GLN A 110 6.92 -4.08 -11.63
N LEU A 111 6.57 -4.85 -12.65
CA LEU A 111 6.31 -6.27 -12.52
C LEU A 111 7.61 -7.04 -12.22
N SER A 112 7.46 -8.18 -11.57
CA SER A 112 8.54 -9.10 -11.26
C SER A 112 8.15 -10.50 -11.72
N ALA A 113 9.11 -11.42 -11.78
CA ALA A 113 8.86 -12.83 -12.07
C ALA A 113 8.94 -13.66 -10.78
N ALA A 114 8.16 -14.75 -10.72
CA ALA A 114 8.38 -15.79 -9.74
C ALA A 114 9.67 -16.55 -10.07
N ILE A 115 10.39 -17.00 -9.03
CA ILE A 115 11.64 -17.73 -9.21
C ILE A 115 11.35 -19.20 -9.48
N SER A 116 10.47 -19.82 -8.70
CA SER A 116 10.19 -21.25 -8.73
C SER A 116 8.70 -21.61 -8.71
N ASN A 117 7.84 -20.69 -8.30
CA ASN A 117 6.41 -20.92 -8.10
C ASN A 117 5.56 -20.14 -9.10
N GLY A 118 5.72 -20.43 -10.39
CA GLY A 118 4.86 -19.91 -11.46
C GLY A 118 3.55 -20.70 -11.60
N VAL A 119 2.99 -20.71 -12.81
CA VAL A 119 1.76 -21.44 -13.16
C VAL A 119 1.88 -22.94 -12.86
N GLY A 120 0.84 -23.54 -12.27
CA GLY A 120 0.80 -24.96 -11.90
C GLY A 120 1.47 -25.29 -10.55
N SER A 121 2.14 -24.34 -9.93
CA SER A 121 2.91 -24.54 -8.69
C SER A 121 2.04 -24.69 -7.44
N MET A 122 2.71 -25.06 -6.34
CA MET A 122 2.11 -25.00 -4.98
C MET A 122 1.67 -23.58 -4.64
N GLY A 123 2.48 -22.57 -4.95
CA GLY A 123 2.18 -21.17 -4.67
C GLY A 123 0.90 -20.72 -5.36
N GLU A 124 0.71 -21.06 -6.63
CA GLU A 124 -0.53 -20.77 -7.34
C GLU A 124 -1.74 -21.45 -6.70
N LYS A 125 -1.64 -22.74 -6.39
CA LYS A 125 -2.74 -23.49 -5.75
C LYS A 125 -3.16 -22.85 -4.43
N ILE A 126 -2.21 -22.49 -3.59
CA ILE A 126 -2.49 -21.80 -2.32
C ILE A 126 -3.16 -20.45 -2.58
N PHE A 127 -2.62 -19.65 -3.50
CA PHE A 127 -3.16 -18.33 -3.80
C PHE A 127 -4.60 -18.38 -4.32
N ARG A 128 -4.89 -19.32 -5.28
CA ARG A 128 -6.17 -19.38 -5.98
C ARG A 128 -7.21 -20.27 -5.30
N ALA A 129 -6.79 -21.33 -4.61
CA ALA A 129 -7.70 -22.33 -4.04
C ALA A 129 -7.59 -22.48 -2.52
N GLY A 130 -6.51 -21.98 -1.91
CA GLY A 130 -6.24 -22.22 -0.48
C GLY A 130 -5.75 -23.63 -0.20
N ILE A 131 -5.85 -24.05 1.07
CA ILE A 131 -5.51 -25.40 1.53
C ILE A 131 -6.68 -25.92 2.36
N LYS A 132 -7.46 -26.81 1.78
CA LYS A 132 -8.70 -27.31 2.38
C LYS A 132 -8.43 -28.02 3.71
N ASP A 133 -7.42 -28.88 3.76
CA ASP A 133 -7.14 -29.73 4.93
C ASP A 133 -6.73 -28.92 6.18
N SER A 134 -6.03 -27.80 6.01
CA SER A 134 -5.69 -26.89 7.10
C SER A 134 -6.66 -25.71 7.27
N GLY A 135 -7.69 -25.63 6.42
CA GLY A 135 -8.68 -24.55 6.45
C GLY A 135 -8.07 -23.17 6.14
N VAL A 136 -7.08 -23.11 5.25
CA VAL A 136 -6.54 -21.86 4.69
C VAL A 136 -7.38 -21.45 3.50
N PRO A 137 -8.06 -20.30 3.53
CA PRO A 137 -8.83 -19.82 2.38
C PRO A 137 -7.90 -19.38 1.24
N ALA A 138 -8.43 -19.32 0.01
CA ALA A 138 -7.71 -18.74 -1.11
C ALA A 138 -7.33 -17.28 -0.83
N CYS A 139 -6.08 -16.91 -1.03
CA CYS A 139 -5.63 -15.50 -0.89
C CYS A 139 -6.41 -14.58 -1.85
N ALA A 140 -6.69 -15.10 -3.05
CA ALA A 140 -7.47 -14.42 -4.08
C ALA A 140 -8.88 -14.01 -3.64
N SER A 141 -9.50 -14.71 -2.67
CA SER A 141 -10.85 -14.38 -2.21
C SER A 141 -10.95 -13.02 -1.52
N CYS A 142 -9.86 -12.56 -0.91
CA CYS A 142 -9.78 -11.26 -0.26
C CYS A 142 -8.92 -10.26 -1.04
N HIS A 143 -7.78 -10.72 -1.59
CA HIS A 143 -6.82 -9.85 -2.28
C HIS A 143 -7.08 -9.72 -3.79
N GLY A 144 -8.14 -10.35 -4.30
CA GLY A 144 -8.51 -10.35 -5.71
C GLY A 144 -7.75 -11.40 -6.53
N PRO A 145 -8.33 -11.85 -7.68
CA PRO A 145 -7.81 -12.95 -8.48
C PRO A 145 -6.43 -12.66 -9.10
N ALA A 146 -6.13 -11.40 -9.38
CA ALA A 146 -4.83 -10.92 -9.83
C ALA A 146 -4.01 -10.26 -8.70
N GLY A 147 -4.44 -10.36 -7.44
CA GLY A 147 -3.73 -9.77 -6.31
C GLY A 147 -3.70 -8.24 -6.29
N HIS A 148 -4.61 -7.57 -7.01
CA HIS A 148 -4.68 -6.10 -7.06
C HIS A 148 -5.23 -5.47 -5.78
N GLY A 149 -5.70 -6.30 -4.86
CA GLY A 149 -6.35 -5.86 -3.63
C GLY A 149 -7.80 -5.43 -3.85
N VAL A 150 -8.45 -5.06 -2.75
CA VAL A 150 -9.76 -4.42 -2.74
C VAL A 150 -9.59 -3.09 -2.03
N PRO A 151 -9.84 -1.95 -2.68
CA PRO A 151 -9.65 -0.63 -2.09
C PRO A 151 -10.30 -0.51 -0.71
N ASN A 152 -9.56 0.10 0.21
CA ASN A 152 -9.91 0.33 1.62
C ASN A 152 -10.03 -0.92 2.52
N LEU A 153 -10.02 -2.14 1.95
CA LEU A 153 -10.16 -3.38 2.72
C LEU A 153 -8.86 -4.21 2.71
N TYR A 154 -8.40 -4.57 1.51
CA TYR A 154 -7.27 -5.49 1.36
C TYR A 154 -6.18 -4.89 0.47
N PRO A 155 -4.90 -4.96 0.87
CA PRO A 155 -3.82 -4.39 0.08
C PRO A 155 -3.58 -5.17 -1.22
N ARG A 156 -2.98 -4.47 -2.20
CA ARG A 156 -2.37 -5.06 -3.37
C ARG A 156 -1.21 -5.96 -2.97
N LEU A 157 -1.13 -7.13 -3.56
CA LEU A 157 -0.07 -8.12 -3.32
C LEU A 157 0.80 -8.37 -4.57
N ASN A 158 0.20 -8.31 -5.78
CA ASN A 158 0.89 -8.69 -7.00
C ASN A 158 2.19 -7.91 -7.22
N ALA A 159 3.17 -8.60 -7.77
CA ALA A 159 4.52 -8.11 -8.02
C ALA A 159 5.27 -7.59 -6.78
N GLN A 160 4.76 -7.82 -5.55
CA GLN A 160 5.47 -7.51 -4.32
C GLN A 160 6.63 -8.49 -4.12
N HIS A 161 7.71 -8.04 -3.54
CA HIS A 161 8.87 -8.87 -3.23
C HIS A 161 8.50 -10.08 -2.36
N SER A 162 8.95 -11.27 -2.75
CA SER A 162 8.69 -12.51 -2.02
C SER A 162 9.27 -12.47 -0.60
N ASP A 163 10.47 -11.90 -0.41
CA ASP A 163 11.07 -11.71 0.92
C ASP A 163 10.19 -10.87 1.84
N TYR A 164 9.58 -9.80 1.30
CA TYR A 164 8.68 -8.96 2.07
C TYR A 164 7.37 -9.68 2.41
N ILE A 165 6.75 -10.37 1.45
CA ILE A 165 5.53 -11.17 1.70
C ILE A 165 5.80 -12.22 2.77
N LEU A 166 6.90 -12.97 2.64
CA LEU A 166 7.30 -13.97 3.63
C LEU A 166 7.51 -13.36 5.02
N SER A 167 8.18 -12.21 5.09
CA SER A 167 8.39 -11.52 6.37
C SER A 167 7.07 -11.07 7.00
N GLN A 168 6.10 -10.60 6.21
CA GLN A 168 4.79 -10.21 6.73
C GLN A 168 3.96 -11.42 7.19
N LEU A 169 3.98 -12.54 6.47
CA LEU A 169 3.31 -13.76 6.90
C LEU A 169 3.89 -14.28 8.23
N ASN A 170 5.21 -14.29 8.38
CA ASN A 170 5.86 -14.64 9.63
C ASN A 170 5.55 -13.65 10.76
N HIS A 171 5.51 -12.35 10.45
CA HIS A 171 5.11 -11.33 11.42
C HIS A 171 3.67 -11.58 11.92
N PHE A 172 2.72 -11.81 11.03
CA PHE A 172 1.33 -12.09 11.41
C PHE A 172 1.21 -13.37 12.25
N ARG A 173 2.02 -14.39 12.00
CA ARG A 173 2.02 -15.65 12.76
C ARG A 173 2.33 -15.42 14.24
N VAL A 174 3.26 -14.51 14.55
CA VAL A 174 3.72 -14.26 15.93
C VAL A 174 3.00 -13.10 16.64
N LEU A 175 2.07 -12.43 15.98
CA LEU A 175 1.25 -11.40 16.64
C LEU A 175 0.40 -12.02 17.75
N GLU A 176 0.23 -11.27 18.84
CA GLU A 176 -0.72 -11.66 19.88
C GLU A 176 -2.14 -11.77 19.33
N ASP A 177 -2.87 -12.77 19.80
CA ASP A 177 -4.27 -12.97 19.42
C ASP A 177 -5.15 -11.98 20.20
N LYS A 178 -5.32 -10.80 19.61
CA LYS A 178 -6.25 -9.79 20.14
C LYS A 178 -7.47 -9.72 19.22
N PRO A 179 -8.64 -10.23 19.64
CA PRO A 179 -9.87 -10.14 18.88
C PRO A 179 -10.15 -8.70 18.45
N GLY A 180 -10.63 -8.52 17.21
CA GLY A 180 -10.96 -7.21 16.66
C GLY A 180 -9.77 -6.39 16.15
N THR A 181 -8.54 -6.90 16.18
CA THR A 181 -7.42 -6.22 15.54
C THR A 181 -7.50 -6.33 14.02
N VAL A 182 -7.05 -5.30 13.30
CA VAL A 182 -7.03 -5.26 11.83
C VAL A 182 -6.21 -6.40 11.22
N TYR A 183 -5.31 -7.01 11.99
CA TYR A 183 -4.48 -8.12 11.54
C TYR A 183 -5.04 -9.51 11.89
N ALA A 184 -6.16 -9.58 12.63
CA ALA A 184 -6.74 -10.86 13.05
C ALA A 184 -6.99 -11.85 11.89
N PRO A 185 -7.53 -11.43 10.71
CA PRO A 185 -7.71 -12.36 9.59
C PRO A 185 -6.37 -12.93 9.08
N MET A 186 -5.36 -12.08 8.90
CA MET A 186 -4.06 -12.53 8.40
C MET A 186 -3.32 -13.40 9.40
N ARG A 187 -3.47 -13.14 10.70
CA ARG A 187 -2.96 -14.02 11.76
C ARG A 187 -3.61 -15.39 11.71
N ALA A 188 -4.95 -15.44 11.66
CA ALA A 188 -5.70 -16.70 11.58
C ALA A 188 -5.31 -17.57 10.38
N ILE A 189 -4.88 -16.95 9.27
CA ILE A 189 -4.37 -17.62 8.08
C ILE A 189 -2.90 -18.05 8.29
N SER A 190 -2.06 -17.12 8.75
CA SER A 190 -0.60 -17.33 8.80
C SER A 190 -0.18 -18.41 9.80
N VAL A 191 -0.92 -18.59 10.90
CA VAL A 191 -0.64 -19.67 11.87
C VAL A 191 -0.88 -21.08 11.32
N LYS A 192 -1.68 -21.20 10.26
CA LYS A 192 -2.03 -22.47 9.61
C LYS A 192 -1.08 -22.85 8.47
N LEU A 193 -0.29 -21.89 7.97
CA LEU A 193 0.65 -22.12 6.88
C LEU A 193 1.97 -22.69 7.40
N THR A 194 2.51 -23.70 6.73
CA THR A 194 3.89 -24.15 6.95
C THR A 194 4.88 -23.15 6.33
N GLU A 195 6.14 -23.21 6.75
CA GLU A 195 7.22 -22.40 6.19
C GLU A 195 7.38 -22.60 4.66
N LYS A 196 7.23 -23.86 4.20
CA LYS A 196 7.29 -24.22 2.77
C LYS A 196 6.14 -23.57 1.98
N GLU A 197 4.94 -23.58 2.52
CA GLU A 197 3.76 -22.97 1.90
C GLU A 197 3.85 -21.46 1.85
N MET A 198 4.34 -20.83 2.94
CA MET A 198 4.59 -19.39 2.95
C MET A 198 5.59 -18.97 1.89
N LYS A 199 6.71 -19.69 1.74
CA LYS A 199 7.72 -19.43 0.72
C LYS A 199 7.13 -19.60 -0.69
N ALA A 200 6.37 -20.67 -0.89
CA ALA A 200 5.77 -20.95 -2.20
C ALA A 200 4.77 -19.86 -2.62
N VAL A 201 3.85 -19.47 -1.74
CA VAL A 201 2.85 -18.44 -2.06
C VAL A 201 3.47 -17.05 -2.18
N ALA A 202 4.51 -16.75 -1.39
CA ALA A 202 5.24 -15.48 -1.49
C ALA A 202 5.95 -15.33 -2.85
N ASP A 203 6.60 -16.38 -3.32
CA ASP A 203 7.25 -16.40 -4.64
C ASP A 203 6.23 -16.32 -5.78
N TYR A 204 5.08 -17.02 -5.67
CA TYR A 204 3.99 -16.89 -6.64
C TYR A 204 3.45 -15.45 -6.72
N ILE A 205 3.22 -14.81 -5.57
CA ILE A 205 2.73 -13.42 -5.49
C ILE A 205 3.70 -12.45 -6.17
N GLN A 206 5.02 -12.67 -6.04
CA GLN A 206 6.02 -11.85 -6.72
C GLN A 206 5.86 -11.89 -8.24
N GLY A 207 5.51 -13.04 -8.80
CA GLY A 207 5.30 -13.21 -10.25
C GLY A 207 3.86 -13.00 -10.71
N LEU A 208 2.93 -12.68 -9.83
CA LEU A 208 1.53 -12.49 -10.17
C LEU A 208 1.32 -11.16 -10.91
N GLN A 209 0.63 -11.24 -12.06
CA GLN A 209 0.37 -10.11 -12.96
C GLN A 209 -1.13 -9.93 -13.19
#